data_0bdddfced7286a20d10c2814f1b6572a
#
_entry.id   0bdddfced7286a20d10c2814f1b6572a
#
_cell.length_a   1.000
_cell.length_b   1.000
_cell.length_c   1.000
_cell.angle_alpha   90.00
_cell.angle_beta   90.00
_cell.angle_gamma   90.00
#
_symmetry.space_group_name_H-M   'P 1'
#
loop_
_entity.id
_entity.type
_entity.pdbx_description
1 polymer ?
#
loop_
_entity_poly.entity_id
_entity_poly.type
_entity_poly.pdbx_seq_one_letter_code
_entity_poly.pdbx_strand_id
1 'polypeptide(L)'
;MAQTENKNFSDWLVVSDIDGTLNTKMRTLPARNLKAIEHFVLDLGGHFTLASGRNVASLEKHFHRLPISNTPAIVLNGAGIFDFKKHEMIHFNAISEKGKEIAKKVLQKFPMLEVEICTQDNILLINAFIYGPALVGADKLPHKHCKSLEEAYPYDWGKVVFFGPPFIVKKVKKYTQSLANSSDVHYMSSSIVTYEMLAKNTHKGTSVMQLAGMLGIEYEHTAAIGDYFNDFDMLKSVFLPAACGQAPKEIHDIAKFHACHCNKGAVADFLEYIEKTY
;
A
#
# COMPACT_ATOMS: atom_id res chain seq x y z
N MET A 1 -30.08 22.60 -25.25
CA MET A 1 -29.81 21.55 -24.24
C MET A 1 -28.65 20.76 -24.80
N ALA A 2 -27.45 20.95 -24.28
CA ALA A 2 -26.30 20.13 -24.65
C ALA A 2 -26.61 18.70 -24.19
N GLN A 3 -26.56 17.75 -25.12
CA GLN A 3 -26.52 16.33 -24.77
C GLN A 3 -25.26 16.12 -23.92
N THR A 4 -25.42 15.88 -22.62
CA THR A 4 -24.36 15.32 -21.80
C THR A 4 -24.10 13.93 -22.40
N GLU A 5 -23.05 13.81 -23.21
CA GLU A 5 -22.49 12.50 -23.55
C GLU A 5 -22.29 11.76 -22.23
N ASN A 6 -22.91 10.59 -22.12
CA ASN A 6 -22.78 9.74 -20.94
C ASN A 6 -21.34 9.22 -20.96
N LYS A 7 -20.42 9.93 -20.27
CA LYS A 7 -19.02 9.53 -20.16
C LYS A 7 -18.95 8.13 -19.52
N ASN A 8 -18.12 7.27 -20.07
CA ASN A 8 -17.91 5.92 -19.59
C ASN A 8 -16.43 5.72 -19.28
N PHE A 9 -16.12 5.35 -18.04
CA PHE A 9 -14.77 5.11 -17.54
C PHE A 9 -14.53 3.63 -17.17
N SER A 10 -15.31 2.71 -17.73
CA SER A 10 -15.19 1.27 -17.46
C SER A 10 -13.83 0.66 -17.84
N ASP A 11 -13.04 1.37 -18.63
CA ASP A 11 -11.66 1.05 -18.99
C ASP A 11 -10.61 1.82 -18.16
N TRP A 12 -11.01 2.59 -17.13
CA TRP A 12 -10.11 3.34 -16.26
C TRP A 12 -9.92 2.65 -14.91
N LEU A 13 -8.66 2.61 -14.44
CA LEU A 13 -8.27 2.20 -13.09
C LEU A 13 -7.68 3.39 -12.33
N VAL A 14 -8.33 3.79 -11.25
CA VAL A 14 -7.82 4.80 -10.31
C VAL A 14 -7.47 4.13 -8.99
N VAL A 15 -6.24 4.30 -8.55
CA VAL A 15 -5.70 3.70 -7.32
C VAL A 15 -5.34 4.78 -6.32
N SER A 16 -5.82 4.66 -5.09
CA SER A 16 -5.55 5.62 -4.01
C SER A 16 -4.78 4.99 -2.87
N ASP A 17 -3.76 5.69 -2.35
CA ASP A 17 -3.32 5.46 -0.99
C ASP A 17 -4.40 5.87 0.02
N ILE A 18 -4.23 5.47 1.30
CA ILE A 18 -5.24 5.68 2.33
C ILE A 18 -4.87 6.82 3.28
N ASP A 19 -3.75 6.68 4.00
CA ASP A 19 -3.44 7.53 5.15
C ASP A 19 -2.75 8.82 4.69
N GLY A 20 -3.47 9.94 4.71
CA GLY A 20 -3.00 11.23 4.17
C GLY A 20 -3.39 11.46 2.71
N THR A 21 -4.10 10.53 2.08
CA THR A 21 -4.58 10.62 0.70
C THR A 21 -6.10 10.52 0.64
N LEU A 22 -6.65 9.30 0.76
CA LEU A 22 -8.09 9.07 0.83
C LEU A 22 -8.69 9.63 2.11
N ASN A 23 -8.03 9.36 3.23
CA ASN A 23 -8.40 9.86 4.54
C ASN A 23 -7.67 11.16 4.89
N THR A 24 -8.30 11.96 5.73
CA THR A 24 -7.67 13.11 6.38
C THR A 24 -6.50 12.66 7.26
N LYS A 25 -5.66 13.61 7.71
CA LYS A 25 -4.64 13.35 8.74
C LYS A 25 -5.22 12.81 10.05
N MET A 26 -6.51 13.06 10.34
CA MET A 26 -7.24 12.51 11.49
C MET A 26 -7.89 11.15 11.20
N ARG A 27 -7.54 10.49 10.10
CA ARG A 27 -8.05 9.18 9.67
C ARG A 27 -9.56 9.13 9.44
N THR A 28 -10.17 10.26 9.07
CA THR A 28 -11.58 10.34 8.68
C THR A 28 -11.71 10.41 7.16
N LEU A 29 -12.70 9.72 6.60
CA LEU A 29 -13.02 9.80 5.17
C LEU A 29 -13.84 11.06 4.89
N PRO A 30 -13.35 12.02 4.07
CA PRO A 30 -14.15 13.17 3.65
C PRO A 30 -15.38 12.74 2.87
N ALA A 31 -16.54 13.32 3.18
CA ALA A 31 -17.78 13.02 2.47
C ALA A 31 -17.70 13.34 0.96
N ARG A 32 -16.90 14.35 0.58
CA ARG A 32 -16.64 14.68 -0.82
C ARG A 32 -15.94 13.53 -1.55
N ASN A 33 -14.93 12.88 -0.91
CA ASN A 33 -14.25 11.72 -1.49
C ASN A 33 -15.23 10.57 -1.71
N LEU A 34 -16.05 10.26 -0.71
CA LEU A 34 -17.03 9.18 -0.83
C LEU A 34 -17.97 9.41 -2.01
N LYS A 35 -18.58 10.59 -2.12
CA LYS A 35 -19.51 10.94 -3.21
C LYS A 35 -18.84 10.88 -4.58
N ALA A 36 -17.61 11.36 -4.71
CA ALA A 36 -16.89 11.32 -5.99
C ALA A 36 -16.54 9.87 -6.39
N ILE A 37 -16.17 9.03 -5.43
CA ILE A 37 -15.92 7.59 -5.69
C ILE A 37 -17.21 6.88 -6.07
N GLU A 38 -18.33 7.16 -5.38
CA GLU A 38 -19.65 6.63 -5.74
C GLU A 38 -20.01 6.98 -7.18
N HIS A 39 -19.89 8.24 -7.55
CA HIS A 39 -20.14 8.71 -8.90
C HIS A 39 -19.22 8.03 -9.94
N PHE A 40 -17.92 8.01 -9.69
CA PHE A 40 -16.95 7.41 -10.62
C PHE A 40 -17.20 5.92 -10.85
N VAL A 41 -17.52 5.17 -9.78
CA VAL A 41 -17.69 3.71 -9.86
C VAL A 41 -19.11 3.33 -10.31
N LEU A 42 -20.15 3.96 -9.75
CA LEU A 42 -21.55 3.51 -9.96
C LEU A 42 -22.19 4.16 -11.19
N ASP A 43 -21.91 5.44 -11.44
CA ASP A 43 -22.53 6.18 -12.53
C ASP A 43 -21.69 6.13 -13.81
N LEU A 44 -20.35 6.22 -13.68
CA LEU A 44 -19.43 6.25 -14.81
C LEU A 44 -18.77 4.90 -15.12
N GLY A 45 -18.97 3.86 -14.27
CA GLY A 45 -18.49 2.49 -14.48
C GLY A 45 -17.00 2.27 -14.20
N GLY A 46 -16.27 3.28 -13.69
CA GLY A 46 -14.84 3.22 -13.48
C GLY A 46 -14.40 2.22 -12.40
N HIS A 47 -13.14 1.79 -12.49
CA HIS A 47 -12.50 0.96 -11.47
C HIS A 47 -11.74 1.84 -10.48
N PHE A 48 -12.15 1.83 -9.22
CA PHE A 48 -11.46 2.50 -8.14
C PHE A 48 -11.03 1.50 -7.07
N THR A 49 -9.78 1.61 -6.58
CA THR A 49 -9.30 0.74 -5.51
C THR A 49 -8.26 1.41 -4.62
N LEU A 50 -7.83 0.66 -3.60
CA LEU A 50 -6.88 1.08 -2.58
C LEU A 50 -5.55 0.35 -2.73
N ALA A 51 -4.44 1.06 -2.51
CA ALA A 51 -3.10 0.49 -2.39
C ALA A 51 -2.45 0.91 -1.06
N SER A 52 -2.24 -0.05 -0.17
CA SER A 52 -1.81 0.23 1.20
C SER A 52 -0.70 -0.70 1.69
N GLY A 53 0.07 -0.24 2.67
CA GLY A 53 0.97 -1.08 3.46
C GLY A 53 0.26 -1.98 4.47
N ARG A 54 -1.05 -1.82 4.62
CA ARG A 54 -1.91 -2.61 5.52
C ARG A 54 -2.04 -4.04 5.05
N ASN A 55 -2.24 -4.96 5.99
CA ASN A 55 -2.69 -6.32 5.68
C ASN A 55 -4.20 -6.34 5.38
N VAL A 56 -4.71 -7.49 4.91
CA VAL A 56 -6.12 -7.67 4.54
C VAL A 56 -7.06 -7.25 5.68
N ALA A 57 -6.88 -7.78 6.88
CA ALA A 57 -7.77 -7.51 8.02
C ALA A 57 -7.81 -6.02 8.43
N SER A 58 -6.67 -5.32 8.33
CA SER A 58 -6.62 -3.88 8.60
C SER A 58 -7.24 -3.05 7.47
N LEU A 59 -7.12 -3.51 6.22
CA LEU A 59 -7.66 -2.82 5.06
C LEU A 59 -9.18 -2.99 4.92
N GLU A 60 -9.72 -4.13 5.32
CA GLU A 60 -11.12 -4.52 5.16
C GLU A 60 -12.10 -3.45 5.63
N LYS A 61 -11.86 -2.87 6.82
CA LYS A 61 -12.70 -1.80 7.38
C LYS A 61 -12.75 -0.54 6.51
N HIS A 62 -11.66 -0.25 5.79
CA HIS A 62 -11.59 0.89 4.87
C HIS A 62 -12.29 0.55 3.55
N PHE A 63 -12.06 -0.65 3.05
CA PHE A 63 -12.60 -1.13 1.78
C PHE A 63 -14.14 -1.16 1.80
N HIS A 64 -14.76 -1.76 2.82
CA HIS A 64 -16.21 -1.87 2.93
C HIS A 64 -16.95 -0.55 3.18
N ARG A 65 -16.25 0.55 3.41
CA ARG A 65 -16.85 1.89 3.49
C ARG A 65 -17.01 2.55 2.13
N LEU A 66 -16.52 1.91 1.06
CA LEU A 66 -16.50 2.43 -0.30
C LEU A 66 -17.28 1.50 -1.23
N PRO A 67 -17.92 2.02 -2.28
CA PRO A 67 -18.65 1.23 -3.26
C PRO A 67 -17.71 0.65 -4.34
N ILE A 68 -16.64 -0.03 -3.93
CA ILE A 68 -15.54 -0.46 -4.80
C ILE A 68 -15.41 -2.00 -4.91
N SER A 69 -16.48 -2.73 -4.68
CA SER A 69 -16.49 -4.20 -4.68
C SER A 69 -16.18 -4.85 -6.05
N ASN A 70 -16.10 -4.05 -7.11
CA ASN A 70 -15.78 -4.51 -8.46
C ASN A 70 -14.26 -4.58 -8.74
N THR A 71 -13.42 -4.08 -7.82
CA THR A 71 -11.99 -3.97 -8.05
C THR A 71 -11.21 -4.51 -6.85
N PRO A 72 -10.31 -5.51 -7.03
CA PRO A 72 -9.44 -6.00 -5.95
C PRO A 72 -8.52 -4.90 -5.39
N ALA A 73 -8.13 -5.02 -4.13
CA ALA A 73 -7.26 -4.07 -3.46
C ALA A 73 -5.81 -4.56 -3.38
N ILE A 74 -4.86 -3.60 -3.35
CA ILE A 74 -3.44 -3.85 -3.20
C ILE A 74 -3.09 -3.73 -1.71
N VAL A 75 -2.53 -4.80 -1.14
CA VAL A 75 -2.18 -4.93 0.27
C VAL A 75 -0.66 -5.09 0.45
N LEU A 76 -0.19 -4.93 1.69
CA LEU A 76 1.20 -5.18 2.07
C LEU A 76 2.23 -4.44 1.19
N ASN A 77 1.95 -3.18 0.84
CA ASN A 77 2.80 -2.36 -0.05
C ASN A 77 3.05 -3.00 -1.43
N GLY A 78 2.11 -3.81 -1.93
CA GLY A 78 2.20 -4.47 -3.23
C GLY A 78 2.60 -5.95 -3.16
N ALA A 79 2.82 -6.53 -1.97
CA ALA A 79 3.08 -7.97 -1.88
C ALA A 79 1.83 -8.81 -2.14
N GLY A 80 0.63 -8.25 -2.02
CA GLY A 80 -0.61 -8.95 -2.29
C GLY A 80 -1.62 -8.12 -3.08
N ILE A 81 -2.45 -8.81 -3.86
CA ILE A 81 -3.68 -8.30 -4.46
C ILE A 81 -4.82 -9.16 -3.92
N PHE A 82 -5.77 -8.56 -3.21
CA PHE A 82 -6.86 -9.25 -2.53
C PHE A 82 -8.22 -8.87 -3.08
N ASP A 83 -9.00 -9.86 -3.49
CA ASP A 83 -10.37 -9.69 -3.92
C ASP A 83 -11.32 -9.83 -2.71
N PHE A 84 -11.81 -8.70 -2.19
CA PHE A 84 -12.72 -8.69 -1.05
C PHE A 84 -14.10 -9.26 -1.37
N LYS A 85 -14.53 -9.27 -2.63
CA LYS A 85 -15.81 -9.87 -3.04
C LYS A 85 -15.76 -11.39 -3.00
N LYS A 86 -14.62 -11.98 -3.43
CA LYS A 86 -14.37 -13.42 -3.40
C LYS A 86 -13.75 -13.88 -2.10
N HIS A 87 -13.26 -12.94 -1.27
CA HIS A 87 -12.47 -13.19 -0.07
C HIS A 87 -11.22 -14.04 -0.37
N GLU A 88 -10.48 -13.66 -1.41
CA GLU A 88 -9.37 -14.45 -1.95
C GLU A 88 -8.14 -13.56 -2.24
N MET A 89 -6.95 -14.08 -1.88
CA MET A 89 -5.67 -13.50 -2.31
C MET A 89 -5.39 -13.98 -3.74
N ILE A 90 -5.67 -13.14 -4.74
CA ILE A 90 -5.53 -13.49 -6.16
C ILE A 90 -4.09 -13.37 -6.68
N HIS A 91 -3.25 -12.66 -5.95
CA HIS A 91 -1.81 -12.61 -6.19
C HIS A 91 -1.06 -12.40 -4.87
N PHE A 92 0.06 -13.11 -4.70
CA PHE A 92 0.93 -12.95 -3.54
C PHE A 92 2.39 -13.15 -3.94
N ASN A 93 3.21 -12.13 -3.71
CA ASN A 93 4.63 -12.16 -3.98
C ASN A 93 5.42 -12.35 -2.68
N ALA A 94 5.80 -13.60 -2.41
CA ALA A 94 6.51 -13.96 -1.20
C ALA A 94 8.01 -13.60 -1.26
N ILE A 95 8.56 -13.23 -0.11
CA ILE A 95 9.99 -13.05 0.10
C ILE A 95 10.70 -14.40 -0.11
N SER A 96 11.74 -14.42 -0.94
CA SER A 96 12.53 -15.61 -1.23
C SER A 96 13.28 -16.14 0.00
N GLU A 97 13.75 -17.39 -0.05
CA GLU A 97 14.60 -17.96 1.00
C GLU A 97 15.86 -17.09 1.26
N LYS A 98 16.46 -16.51 0.20
CA LYS A 98 17.57 -15.55 0.36
C LYS A 98 17.14 -14.30 1.16
N GLY A 99 15.93 -13.82 0.95
CA GLY A 99 15.36 -12.73 1.72
C GLY A 99 15.11 -13.11 3.18
N LYS A 100 14.59 -14.31 3.44
CA LYS A 100 14.44 -14.84 4.81
C LYS A 100 15.81 -14.94 5.53
N GLU A 101 16.86 -15.36 4.85
CA GLU A 101 18.23 -15.38 5.40
C GLU A 101 18.76 -13.97 5.73
N ILE A 102 18.37 -12.95 4.97
CA ILE A 102 18.67 -11.54 5.32
C ILE A 102 18.02 -11.17 6.65
N ALA A 103 16.73 -11.47 6.84
CA ALA A 103 16.03 -11.21 8.10
C ALA A 103 16.68 -11.94 9.28
N LYS A 104 17.11 -13.18 9.08
CA LYS A 104 17.86 -13.96 10.07
C LYS A 104 19.17 -13.26 10.48
N LYS A 105 19.97 -12.82 9.52
CA LYS A 105 21.21 -12.09 9.79
C LYS A 105 20.96 -10.77 10.54
N VAL A 106 19.86 -10.09 10.22
CA VAL A 106 19.44 -8.86 10.92
C VAL A 106 19.14 -9.17 12.38
N LEU A 107 18.34 -10.20 12.68
CA LEU A 107 18.02 -10.59 14.06
C LEU A 107 19.24 -11.12 14.83
N GLN A 108 20.14 -11.84 14.19
CA GLN A 108 21.41 -12.26 14.80
C GLN A 108 22.27 -11.06 15.21
N LYS A 109 22.29 -10.00 14.39
CA LYS A 109 23.06 -8.78 14.67
C LYS A 109 22.35 -7.86 15.67
N PHE A 110 21.03 -7.86 15.69
CA PHE A 110 20.16 -7.02 16.52
C PHE A 110 19.11 -7.88 17.24
N PRO A 111 19.52 -8.70 18.23
CA PRO A 111 18.66 -9.76 18.81
C PRO A 111 17.43 -9.22 19.57
N MET A 112 17.43 -7.94 19.95
CA MET A 112 16.30 -7.28 20.63
C MET A 112 15.39 -6.49 19.69
N LEU A 113 15.61 -6.60 18.38
CA LEU A 113 14.78 -5.92 17.39
C LEU A 113 13.40 -6.56 17.35
N GLU A 114 12.35 -5.73 17.43
CA GLU A 114 10.98 -6.22 17.20
C GLU A 114 10.77 -6.45 15.72
N VAL A 115 10.15 -7.58 15.37
CA VAL A 115 9.87 -7.95 13.98
C VAL A 115 8.43 -8.37 13.82
N GLU A 116 7.78 -7.80 12.81
CA GLU A 116 6.50 -8.24 12.28
C GLU A 116 6.71 -8.90 10.92
N ILE A 117 6.14 -10.08 10.74
CA ILE A 117 6.07 -10.75 9.45
C ILE A 117 4.61 -10.86 9.04
N CYS A 118 4.27 -10.20 7.94
CA CYS A 118 2.94 -10.32 7.36
C CYS A 118 2.94 -11.48 6.36
N THR A 119 2.05 -12.45 6.60
CA THR A 119 1.73 -13.53 5.67
C THR A 119 0.42 -13.22 4.92
N GLN A 120 -0.10 -14.15 4.14
CA GLN A 120 -1.40 -13.98 3.50
C GLN A 120 -2.53 -13.79 4.53
N ASP A 121 -2.50 -14.58 5.61
CA ASP A 121 -3.63 -14.69 6.55
C ASP A 121 -3.33 -14.14 7.94
N ASN A 122 -2.06 -14.00 8.32
CA ASN A 122 -1.67 -13.72 9.69
C ASN A 122 -0.54 -12.68 9.80
N ILE A 123 -0.43 -12.11 10.98
CA ILE A 123 0.73 -11.36 11.44
C ILE A 123 1.50 -12.23 12.44
N LEU A 124 2.79 -12.44 12.18
CA LEU A 124 3.68 -13.14 13.09
C LEU A 124 4.57 -12.11 13.79
N LEU A 125 4.60 -12.13 15.10
CA LEU A 125 5.35 -11.18 15.93
C LEU A 125 6.51 -11.89 16.63
N ILE A 126 7.71 -11.32 16.49
CA ILE A 126 8.94 -11.80 17.15
C ILE A 126 9.50 -10.66 17.98
N ASN A 127 9.93 -10.94 19.22
CA ASN A 127 10.40 -9.94 20.17
C ASN A 127 9.43 -8.76 20.37
N ALA A 128 8.14 -9.02 20.33
CA ALA A 128 7.10 -7.98 20.34
C ALA A 128 6.88 -7.41 21.75
N PHE A 129 7.64 -6.39 22.12
CA PHE A 129 7.60 -5.79 23.46
C PHE A 129 6.77 -4.49 23.49
N ILE A 130 6.91 -3.62 22.49
CA ILE A 130 6.32 -2.27 22.47
C ILE A 130 5.58 -2.01 21.18
N TYR A 131 6.28 -2.07 20.03
CA TYR A 131 5.75 -1.63 18.73
C TYR A 131 4.75 -2.64 18.15
N GLY A 132 5.10 -3.93 18.17
CA GLY A 132 4.24 -4.99 17.64
C GLY A 132 2.88 -5.05 18.38
N PRO A 133 2.84 -5.16 19.73
CA PRO A 133 1.58 -5.13 20.47
C PRO A 133 0.77 -3.86 20.28
N ALA A 134 1.43 -2.69 20.17
CA ALA A 134 0.73 -1.42 19.92
C ALA A 134 0.06 -1.42 18.55
N LEU A 135 0.72 -1.95 17.52
CA LEU A 135 0.20 -1.99 16.17
C LEU A 135 -1.00 -2.93 16.04
N VAL A 136 -0.85 -4.19 16.46
CA VAL A 136 -1.93 -5.19 16.33
C VAL A 136 -3.08 -4.92 17.29
N GLY A 137 -2.81 -4.35 18.46
CA GLY A 137 -3.81 -4.00 19.46
C GLY A 137 -4.70 -2.84 19.05
N ALA A 138 -4.16 -1.83 18.37
CA ALA A 138 -4.91 -0.67 17.90
C ALA A 138 -6.06 -1.05 16.94
N ASP A 139 -5.81 -2.01 16.06
CA ASP A 139 -6.78 -2.48 15.07
C ASP A 139 -7.39 -3.85 15.42
N LYS A 140 -7.02 -4.44 16.57
CA LYS A 140 -7.42 -5.79 16.99
C LYS A 140 -7.14 -6.86 15.91
N LEU A 141 -5.96 -6.79 15.32
CA LEU A 141 -5.58 -7.66 14.20
C LEU A 141 -5.30 -9.09 14.64
N PRO A 142 -5.67 -10.10 13.85
CA PRO A 142 -5.25 -11.48 14.06
C PRO A 142 -3.71 -11.57 14.04
N HIS A 143 -3.12 -12.14 15.07
CA HIS A 143 -1.67 -12.28 15.16
C HIS A 143 -1.26 -13.50 15.96
N LYS A 144 -0.02 -13.96 15.76
CA LYS A 144 0.62 -15.03 16.49
C LYS A 144 1.98 -14.55 17.01
N HIS A 145 2.26 -14.77 18.28
CA HIS A 145 3.59 -14.60 18.83
C HIS A 145 4.47 -15.80 18.51
N CYS A 146 5.62 -15.56 17.89
CA CYS A 146 6.65 -16.55 17.63
C CYS A 146 7.81 -16.35 18.61
N LYS A 147 8.30 -17.45 19.21
CA LYS A 147 9.44 -17.42 20.13
C LYS A 147 10.75 -17.18 19.40
N SER A 148 10.81 -17.55 18.12
CA SER A 148 11.96 -17.36 17.26
C SER A 148 11.55 -17.18 15.80
N LEU A 149 12.51 -16.79 14.96
CA LEU A 149 12.30 -16.63 13.53
C LEU A 149 12.01 -17.99 12.84
N GLU A 150 12.55 -19.08 13.37
CA GLU A 150 12.36 -20.42 12.84
C GLU A 150 10.90 -20.87 12.86
N GLU A 151 10.12 -20.42 13.84
CA GLU A 151 8.67 -20.68 13.87
C GLU A 151 7.91 -19.99 12.74
N ALA A 152 8.47 -18.96 12.12
CA ALA A 152 7.89 -18.27 10.99
C ALA A 152 8.27 -18.87 9.63
N TYR A 153 9.35 -19.67 9.54
CA TYR A 153 9.84 -20.23 8.25
C TYR A 153 8.81 -21.05 7.46
N PRO A 154 7.90 -21.81 8.08
CA PRO A 154 6.89 -22.55 7.33
C PRO A 154 5.88 -21.70 6.56
N TYR A 155 5.84 -20.39 6.82
CA TYR A 155 4.90 -19.46 6.18
C TYR A 155 5.55 -18.75 4.99
N ASP A 156 4.71 -18.34 4.04
CA ASP A 156 5.09 -17.41 2.99
C ASP A 156 5.05 -15.97 3.54
N TRP A 157 6.18 -15.28 3.46
CA TRP A 157 6.33 -13.92 3.98
C TRP A 157 6.09 -12.89 2.87
N GLY A 158 5.02 -12.13 2.96
CA GLY A 158 4.78 -11.03 2.02
C GLY A 158 5.60 -9.79 2.38
N LYS A 159 5.70 -9.49 3.69
CA LYS A 159 6.41 -8.32 4.20
C LYS A 159 7.02 -8.61 5.55
N VAL A 160 8.22 -8.08 5.78
CA VAL A 160 8.86 -8.05 7.09
C VAL A 160 9.04 -6.60 7.52
N VAL A 161 8.62 -6.27 8.74
CA VAL A 161 8.82 -4.94 9.34
C VAL A 161 9.74 -5.07 10.53
N PHE A 162 10.83 -4.33 10.50
CA PHE A 162 11.77 -4.17 11.61
C PHE A 162 11.42 -2.90 12.38
N PHE A 163 11.10 -3.04 13.66
CA PHE A 163 10.75 -1.93 14.54
C PHE A 163 11.86 -1.65 15.54
N GLY A 164 12.08 -0.38 15.81
CA GLY A 164 13.00 0.03 16.85
C GLY A 164 13.16 1.54 16.96
N PRO A 165 13.89 2.02 17.97
CA PRO A 165 14.26 3.42 18.06
C PRO A 165 14.96 3.89 16.77
N PRO A 166 14.82 5.17 16.36
CA PRO A 166 15.35 5.67 15.10
C PRO A 166 16.85 5.40 14.87
N PHE A 167 17.65 5.45 15.94
CA PHE A 167 19.09 5.17 15.84
C PHE A 167 19.39 3.68 15.59
N ILE A 168 18.54 2.76 16.06
CA ILE A 168 18.64 1.32 15.75
C ILE A 168 18.19 1.07 14.31
N VAL A 169 17.04 1.62 13.89
CA VAL A 169 16.56 1.51 12.50
C VAL A 169 17.62 2.00 11.51
N LYS A 170 18.30 3.11 11.81
CA LYS A 170 19.42 3.62 10.98
C LYS A 170 20.59 2.61 10.89
N LYS A 171 20.91 1.92 11.98
CA LYS A 171 21.95 0.87 11.99
C LYS A 171 21.50 -0.36 11.19
N VAL A 172 20.24 -0.77 11.31
CA VAL A 172 19.65 -1.88 10.53
C VAL A 172 19.73 -1.56 9.04
N LYS A 173 19.31 -0.37 8.61
CA LYS A 173 19.44 0.09 7.20
C LYS A 173 20.86 -0.03 6.69
N LYS A 174 21.85 0.53 7.42
CA LYS A 174 23.26 0.46 7.02
C LYS A 174 23.75 -0.99 6.94
N TYR A 175 23.34 -1.84 7.88
CA TYR A 175 23.75 -3.24 7.91
C TYR A 175 23.15 -4.02 6.74
N THR A 176 21.85 -3.91 6.46
CA THR A 176 21.21 -4.61 5.35
C THR A 176 21.81 -4.23 4.01
N GLN A 177 22.13 -2.96 3.79
CA GLN A 177 22.79 -2.48 2.57
C GLN A 177 24.21 -3.04 2.38
N SER A 178 24.88 -3.45 3.46
CA SER A 178 26.21 -4.07 3.41
C SER A 178 26.18 -5.58 3.19
N LEU A 179 25.01 -6.22 3.27
CA LEU A 179 24.90 -7.65 3.09
C LEU A 179 25.01 -8.04 1.61
N ALA A 180 25.71 -9.14 1.34
CA ALA A 180 25.57 -9.84 0.07
C ALA A 180 24.10 -10.22 -0.15
N ASN A 181 23.61 -10.12 -1.37
CA ASN A 181 22.21 -10.37 -1.74
C ASN A 181 21.18 -9.32 -1.25
N SER A 182 21.63 -8.14 -0.77
CA SER A 182 20.69 -7.05 -0.43
C SER A 182 19.79 -6.65 -1.60
N SER A 183 20.22 -6.92 -2.84
CA SER A 183 19.45 -6.69 -4.07
C SER A 183 18.38 -7.77 -4.36
N ASP A 184 18.31 -8.84 -3.56
CA ASP A 184 17.28 -9.88 -3.70
C ASP A 184 15.97 -9.52 -2.98
N VAL A 185 15.94 -8.36 -2.34
CA VAL A 185 14.77 -7.80 -1.65
C VAL A 185 14.62 -6.32 -1.96
N HIS A 186 13.41 -5.82 -1.77
CA HIS A 186 13.09 -4.39 -1.82
C HIS A 186 12.96 -3.84 -0.41
N TYR A 187 13.55 -2.67 -0.16
CA TYR A 187 13.46 -2.00 1.13
C TYR A 187 12.74 -0.68 1.05
N MET A 188 11.93 -0.38 2.06
CA MET A 188 11.27 0.91 2.20
C MET A 188 11.16 1.34 3.66
N SER A 189 10.78 2.58 3.90
CA SER A 189 10.48 3.10 5.24
C SER A 189 9.20 3.89 5.20
N SER A 190 8.24 3.47 6.01
CA SER A 190 6.97 4.17 6.22
C SER A 190 7.03 5.14 7.41
N SER A 191 8.06 5.01 8.26
CA SER A 191 8.30 5.94 9.38
C SER A 191 9.76 5.93 9.84
N ILE A 192 10.09 6.80 10.80
CA ILE A 192 11.43 6.85 11.41
C ILE A 192 11.74 5.67 12.34
N VAL A 193 10.71 4.94 12.78
CA VAL A 193 10.82 3.78 13.70
C VAL A 193 10.59 2.45 12.99
N THR A 194 10.37 2.46 11.66
CA THR A 194 10.12 1.26 10.86
C THR A 194 11.08 1.16 9.68
N TYR A 195 11.45 -0.06 9.37
CA TYR A 195 12.14 -0.40 8.13
C TYR A 195 11.55 -1.69 7.58
N GLU A 196 11.05 -1.63 6.37
CA GLU A 196 10.28 -2.70 5.76
C GLU A 196 11.11 -3.40 4.68
N MET A 197 10.92 -4.70 4.57
CA MET A 197 11.53 -5.56 3.57
C MET A 197 10.44 -6.37 2.87
N LEU A 198 10.46 -6.34 1.55
CA LEU A 198 9.54 -7.06 0.65
C LEU A 198 10.34 -7.91 -0.33
N ALA A 199 9.66 -8.74 -1.11
CA ALA A 199 10.29 -9.45 -2.21
C ALA A 199 10.88 -8.46 -3.23
N LYS A 200 11.87 -8.91 -4.00
CA LYS A 200 12.49 -8.11 -5.07
C LYS A 200 11.42 -7.61 -6.04
N ASN A 201 11.56 -6.35 -6.46
CA ASN A 201 10.63 -5.69 -7.38
C ASN A 201 9.18 -5.62 -6.89
N THR A 202 8.96 -5.72 -5.58
CA THR A 202 7.64 -5.61 -4.97
C THR A 202 7.45 -4.23 -4.38
N HIS A 203 6.54 -3.47 -4.95
CA HIS A 203 6.07 -2.16 -4.48
C HIS A 203 4.66 -1.90 -5.03
N LYS A 204 3.94 -0.91 -4.49
CA LYS A 204 2.57 -0.59 -4.91
C LYS A 204 2.45 -0.48 -6.44
N GLY A 205 3.42 0.13 -7.11
CA GLY A 205 3.38 0.37 -8.56
C GLY A 205 3.39 -0.91 -9.41
N THR A 206 4.23 -1.91 -9.06
CA THR A 206 4.21 -3.20 -9.77
C THR A 206 2.85 -3.88 -9.68
N SER A 207 2.22 -3.80 -8.51
CA SER A 207 0.90 -4.41 -8.28
C SER A 207 -0.24 -3.62 -8.93
N VAL A 208 -0.12 -2.29 -9.07
CA VAL A 208 -1.08 -1.49 -9.86
C VAL A 208 -1.05 -1.94 -11.31
N MET A 209 0.11 -2.07 -11.92
CA MET A 209 0.22 -2.50 -13.31
C MET A 209 -0.21 -3.96 -13.52
N GLN A 210 0.07 -4.82 -12.54
CA GLN A 210 -0.42 -6.19 -12.57
C GLN A 210 -1.96 -6.25 -12.46
N LEU A 211 -2.56 -5.44 -11.57
CA LEU A 211 -4.01 -5.34 -11.44
C LEU A 211 -4.65 -4.78 -12.73
N ALA A 212 -4.06 -3.73 -13.33
CA ALA A 212 -4.50 -3.20 -14.62
C ALA A 212 -4.52 -4.31 -15.69
N GLY A 213 -3.45 -5.09 -15.81
CA GLY A 213 -3.40 -6.24 -16.73
C GLY A 213 -4.45 -7.31 -16.44
N MET A 214 -4.75 -7.63 -15.17
CA MET A 214 -5.82 -8.56 -14.78
C MET A 214 -7.21 -8.05 -15.16
N LEU A 215 -7.42 -6.72 -15.17
CA LEU A 215 -8.67 -6.07 -15.55
C LEU A 215 -8.76 -5.77 -17.06
N GLY A 216 -7.70 -6.00 -17.83
CA GLY A 216 -7.63 -5.65 -19.25
C GLY A 216 -7.57 -4.14 -19.50
N ILE A 217 -7.07 -3.35 -18.54
CA ILE A 217 -6.97 -1.88 -18.61
C ILE A 217 -5.59 -1.49 -19.16
N GLU A 218 -5.59 -0.69 -20.22
CA GLU A 218 -4.37 -0.20 -20.86
C GLU A 218 -3.65 0.85 -19.98
N TYR A 219 -2.32 0.99 -20.21
CA TYR A 219 -1.49 1.92 -19.43
C TYR A 219 -2.05 3.36 -19.41
N GLU A 220 -2.52 3.84 -20.54
CA GLU A 220 -3.05 5.20 -20.74
C GLU A 220 -4.29 5.49 -19.89
N HIS A 221 -4.96 4.47 -19.37
CA HIS A 221 -6.14 4.57 -18.51
C HIS A 221 -5.84 4.22 -17.05
N THR A 222 -4.55 4.20 -16.67
CA THR A 222 -4.15 4.00 -15.28
C THR A 222 -3.86 5.32 -14.58
N ALA A 223 -4.44 5.51 -13.40
CA ALA A 223 -4.24 6.69 -12.57
C ALA A 223 -3.99 6.32 -11.11
N ALA A 224 -3.18 7.10 -10.41
CA ALA A 224 -2.94 6.90 -8.98
C ALA A 224 -2.75 8.23 -8.25
N ILE A 225 -3.18 8.25 -6.98
CA ILE A 225 -2.99 9.40 -6.09
C ILE A 225 -2.33 8.95 -4.78
N GLY A 226 -1.36 9.73 -4.31
CA GLY A 226 -0.61 9.48 -3.10
C GLY A 226 -0.06 10.76 -2.46
N ASP A 227 0.54 10.63 -1.27
CA ASP A 227 1.03 11.80 -0.53
C ASP A 227 2.45 11.64 0.03
N TYR A 228 3.05 10.46 -0.04
CA TYR A 228 4.34 10.24 0.61
C TYR A 228 5.28 9.30 -0.17
N PHE A 229 6.51 9.10 0.32
CA PHE A 229 7.57 8.35 -0.37
C PHE A 229 7.25 6.87 -0.63
N ASN A 230 6.38 6.24 0.16
CA ASN A 230 5.90 4.88 -0.09
C ASN A 230 4.97 4.78 -1.32
N ASP A 231 4.50 5.92 -1.84
CA ASP A 231 3.69 6.02 -3.07
C ASP A 231 4.53 6.33 -4.30
N PHE A 232 5.81 6.68 -4.13
CA PHE A 232 6.68 7.15 -5.20
C PHE A 232 6.69 6.20 -6.41
N ASP A 233 6.91 4.90 -6.14
CA ASP A 233 6.93 3.89 -7.20
C ASP A 233 5.55 3.67 -7.83
N MET A 234 4.46 3.80 -7.05
CA MET A 234 3.10 3.75 -7.56
C MET A 234 2.83 4.89 -8.54
N LEU A 235 3.16 6.10 -8.14
CA LEU A 235 2.94 7.30 -8.96
C LEU A 235 3.78 7.27 -10.25
N LYS A 236 5.00 6.74 -10.20
CA LYS A 236 5.85 6.58 -11.39
C LYS A 236 5.39 5.47 -12.34
N SER A 237 4.58 4.54 -11.89
CA SER A 237 4.17 3.38 -12.67
C SER A 237 2.91 3.61 -13.49
N VAL A 238 2.15 4.67 -13.24
CA VAL A 238 0.88 4.95 -13.91
C VAL A 238 0.97 6.06 -14.93
N PHE A 239 0.03 6.10 -15.85
CA PHE A 239 -0.06 7.14 -16.87
C PHE A 239 -0.38 8.52 -16.26
N LEU A 240 -1.30 8.58 -15.30
CA LEU A 240 -1.75 9.81 -14.65
C LEU A 240 -1.47 9.79 -13.14
N PRO A 241 -0.26 10.18 -12.71
CA PRO A 241 0.06 10.33 -11.29
C PRO A 241 -0.47 11.65 -10.71
N ALA A 242 -1.02 11.60 -9.49
CA ALA A 242 -1.49 12.75 -8.74
C ALA A 242 -0.86 12.84 -7.35
N ALA A 243 -0.49 14.03 -6.93
CA ALA A 243 0.03 14.34 -5.60
C ALA A 243 -1.00 15.08 -4.76
N CYS A 244 -1.20 14.66 -3.50
CA CYS A 244 -1.97 15.45 -2.53
C CYS A 244 -1.28 16.76 -2.20
N GLY A 245 -2.04 17.83 -1.93
CA GLY A 245 -1.51 19.17 -1.72
C GLY A 245 -0.51 19.33 -0.56
N GLN A 246 -0.46 18.37 0.37
CA GLN A 246 0.52 18.35 1.48
C GLN A 246 1.72 17.43 1.20
N ALA A 247 1.80 16.79 0.04
CA ALA A 247 2.89 15.89 -0.30
C ALA A 247 4.24 16.65 -0.35
N PRO A 248 5.37 15.97 -0.08
CA PRO A 248 6.68 16.58 -0.25
C PRO A 248 6.96 16.92 -1.72
N LYS A 249 7.92 17.83 -1.91
CA LYS A 249 8.28 18.35 -3.25
C LYS A 249 8.60 17.22 -4.23
N GLU A 250 9.32 16.20 -3.80
CA GLU A 250 9.73 15.08 -4.63
C GLU A 250 8.54 14.27 -5.19
N ILE A 251 7.43 14.22 -4.46
CA ILE A 251 6.17 13.61 -4.92
C ILE A 251 5.45 14.55 -5.89
N HIS A 252 5.45 15.84 -5.62
CA HIS A 252 4.93 16.83 -6.56
C HIS A 252 5.69 16.86 -7.89
N ASP A 253 7.01 16.71 -7.86
CA ASP A 253 7.86 16.76 -9.05
C ASP A 253 7.57 15.61 -10.06
N ILE A 254 7.00 14.50 -9.62
CA ILE A 254 6.62 13.37 -10.49
C ILE A 254 5.12 13.33 -10.84
N ALA A 255 4.30 14.17 -10.21
CA ALA A 255 2.87 14.21 -10.43
C ALA A 255 2.50 15.04 -11.69
N LYS A 256 1.51 14.56 -12.44
CA LYS A 256 0.88 15.33 -13.52
C LYS A 256 -0.29 16.16 -13.02
N PHE A 257 -0.91 15.77 -11.90
CA PHE A 257 -1.98 16.51 -11.25
C PHE A 257 -1.64 16.82 -9.79
N HIS A 258 -1.89 18.05 -9.37
CA HIS A 258 -1.68 18.51 -8.01
C HIS A 258 -3.04 18.73 -7.35
N ALA A 259 -3.49 17.72 -6.61
CA ALA A 259 -4.76 17.75 -5.91
C ALA A 259 -4.73 18.71 -4.71
N CYS A 260 -5.89 19.07 -4.20
CA CYS A 260 -6.00 19.81 -2.95
C CYS A 260 -5.46 18.99 -1.76
N HIS A 261 -5.38 19.62 -0.59
CA HIS A 261 -4.99 18.94 0.65
C HIS A 261 -5.96 17.80 0.99
N CYS A 262 -5.48 16.66 1.52
CA CYS A 262 -6.31 15.50 1.86
C CYS A 262 -7.53 15.83 2.74
N ASN A 263 -7.42 16.80 3.64
CA ASN A 263 -8.54 17.26 4.47
C ASN A 263 -9.67 17.94 3.69
N LYS A 264 -9.42 18.32 2.43
CA LYS A 264 -10.39 18.96 1.52
C LYS A 264 -10.95 18.00 0.47
N GLY A 265 -10.55 16.73 0.51
CA GLY A 265 -11.01 15.72 -0.43
C GLY A 265 -10.14 15.64 -1.70
N ALA A 266 -8.86 15.38 -1.54
CA ALA A 266 -7.88 15.27 -2.64
C ALA A 266 -8.27 14.21 -3.69
N VAL A 267 -8.86 13.10 -3.27
CA VAL A 267 -9.31 12.05 -4.18
C VAL A 267 -10.49 12.54 -5.04
N ALA A 268 -11.42 13.27 -4.44
CA ALA A 268 -12.54 13.86 -5.20
C ALA A 268 -12.04 14.87 -6.24
N ASP A 269 -11.11 15.74 -5.84
CA ASP A 269 -10.49 16.72 -6.73
C ASP A 269 -9.83 16.05 -7.95
N PHE A 270 -9.19 14.90 -7.72
CA PHE A 270 -8.55 14.13 -8.77
C PHE A 270 -9.56 13.42 -9.70
N LEU A 271 -10.60 12.79 -9.14
CA LEU A 271 -11.65 12.14 -9.93
C LEU A 271 -12.42 13.15 -10.77
N GLU A 272 -12.77 14.32 -10.22
CA GLU A 272 -13.40 15.43 -10.95
C GLU A 272 -12.49 15.95 -12.09
N TYR A 273 -11.16 15.99 -11.89
CA TYR A 273 -10.21 16.33 -12.94
C TYR A 273 -10.20 15.27 -14.06
N ILE A 274 -10.16 13.98 -13.73
CA ILE A 274 -10.21 12.89 -14.72
C ILE A 274 -11.49 13.01 -15.56
N GLU A 275 -12.65 13.11 -14.92
CA GLU A 275 -13.94 13.23 -15.60
C GLU A 275 -14.02 14.44 -16.52
N LYS A 276 -13.41 15.56 -16.13
CA LYS A 276 -13.42 16.80 -16.91
C LYS A 276 -12.49 16.75 -18.13
N THR A 277 -11.38 16.00 -18.01
CA THR A 277 -10.27 16.05 -18.96
C THR A 277 -10.36 14.97 -20.02
N TYR A 278 -10.82 13.81 -19.62
CA TYR A 278 -10.97 12.62 -20.46
C TYR A 278 -12.44 12.27 -20.67
#